data_e7336994f5201485f372c79688eb5769
#
_entry.id   e7336994f5201485f372c79688eb5769
#
_cell.length_a   1.000
_cell.length_b   1.000
_cell.length_c   1.000
_cell.angle_alpha   90.00
_cell.angle_beta   90.00
_cell.angle_gamma   90.00
#
_symmetry.space_group_name_H-M   'P 1'
#
loop_
_entity.id
_entity.type
_entity.pdbx_description
1 polymer ?
#
loop_
_entity_poly.entity_id
_entity_poly.type
_entity_poly.pdbx_seq_one_letter_code
_entity_poly.pdbx_strand_id
1 'polypeptide(L)'
;IGDADIVHTDTEKSHANIEAGVRAILAAGAVPVVIGGDHSVNIPCINAFDGQEPFHLVQIDAHLDFVDERHGVRYGHGNPMRRAAEKPYVTGLSQVGIRNVSSTARDGYEDARSMGSDIVSVRQFRKMGVDAMLDRIPEGARYYVTIDIDGFDPSIAAGTGTPSHGGFLYYEVLEFLDGLTRRGNIVGAVSYTHLTLPTT
;
A
#
# COMPACT_ATOMS: atom_id res chain seq x y z
N ILE A 1 17.87 -8.69 -4.55
CA ILE A 1 18.31 -9.88 -3.81
C ILE A 1 17.63 -11.15 -4.30
N GLY A 2 16.72 -11.08 -5.23
CA GLY A 2 15.99 -12.20 -5.78
C GLY A 2 14.61 -12.38 -5.16
N ASP A 3 14.02 -13.57 -5.35
CA ASP A 3 12.66 -13.87 -4.93
C ASP A 3 12.62 -14.36 -3.48
N ALA A 4 11.53 -14.06 -2.78
CA ALA A 4 11.21 -14.69 -1.51
C ALA A 4 10.62 -16.08 -1.73
N ASP A 5 11.02 -17.05 -0.91
CA ASP A 5 10.45 -18.39 -0.97
C ASP A 5 8.98 -18.39 -0.54
N ILE A 6 8.07 -18.61 -1.49
CA ILE A 6 6.63 -18.66 -1.24
C ILE A 6 6.17 -20.11 -1.07
N VAL A 7 5.50 -20.37 0.05
CA VAL A 7 4.88 -21.65 0.35
C VAL A 7 3.38 -21.53 0.08
N HIS A 8 2.91 -21.99 -1.07
CA HIS A 8 1.56 -21.76 -1.58
C HIS A 8 0.40 -22.18 -0.63
N THR A 9 0.66 -23.10 0.26
CA THR A 9 -0.33 -23.61 1.24
C THR A 9 -0.13 -23.06 2.65
N ASP A 10 0.83 -22.15 2.84
CA ASP A 10 1.20 -21.64 4.16
C ASP A 10 1.52 -20.14 4.08
N THR A 11 0.51 -19.32 4.36
CA THR A 11 0.63 -17.86 4.34
C THR A 11 1.57 -17.35 5.42
N GLU A 12 1.57 -17.95 6.62
CA GLU A 12 2.43 -17.51 7.72
C GLU A 12 3.91 -17.76 7.36
N LYS A 13 4.21 -18.91 6.77
CA LYS A 13 5.57 -19.21 6.32
C LYS A 13 6.01 -18.29 5.19
N SER A 14 5.14 -18.01 4.23
CA SER A 14 5.40 -17.08 3.13
C SER A 14 5.67 -15.67 3.67
N HIS A 15 4.83 -15.19 4.58
CA HIS A 15 5.01 -13.89 5.23
C HIS A 15 6.34 -13.81 6.00
N ALA A 16 6.70 -14.85 6.75
CA ALA A 16 7.98 -14.90 7.46
C ALA A 16 9.18 -14.82 6.51
N ASN A 17 9.12 -15.48 5.36
CA ASN A 17 10.18 -15.45 4.35
C ASN A 17 10.30 -14.06 3.69
N ILE A 18 9.17 -13.41 3.38
CA ILE A 18 9.14 -12.04 2.84
C ILE A 18 9.72 -11.05 3.88
N GLU A 19 9.28 -11.13 5.13
CA GLU A 19 9.79 -10.28 6.21
C GLU A 19 11.29 -10.42 6.39
N ALA A 20 11.81 -11.65 6.38
CA ALA A 20 13.25 -11.92 6.48
C ALA A 20 14.04 -11.30 5.32
N GLY A 21 13.52 -11.38 4.09
CA GLY A 21 14.12 -10.74 2.92
C GLY A 21 14.19 -9.22 3.05
N VAL A 22 13.09 -8.58 3.46
CA VAL A 22 13.04 -7.12 3.67
C VAL A 22 13.96 -6.69 4.80
N ARG A 23 14.03 -7.44 5.91
CA ARG A 23 14.98 -7.17 7.01
C ARG A 23 16.43 -7.25 6.55
N ALA A 24 16.76 -8.20 5.68
CA ALA A 24 18.12 -8.31 5.12
C ALA A 24 18.49 -7.09 4.26
N ILE A 25 17.54 -6.55 3.47
CA ILE A 25 17.75 -5.32 2.68
C ILE A 25 17.99 -4.12 3.62
N LEU A 26 17.15 -3.97 4.64
CA LEU A 26 17.27 -2.90 5.63
C LEU A 26 18.59 -2.97 6.40
N ALA A 27 19.01 -4.17 6.81
CA ALA A 27 20.28 -4.40 7.49
C ALA A 27 21.51 -4.06 6.62
N ALA A 28 21.37 -4.14 5.30
CA ALA A 28 22.39 -3.71 4.35
C ALA A 28 22.39 -2.18 4.11
N GLY A 29 21.52 -1.43 4.77
CA GLY A 29 21.37 0.03 4.58
C GLY A 29 20.72 0.41 3.25
N ALA A 30 20.04 -0.52 2.58
CA ALA A 30 19.36 -0.28 1.32
C ALA A 30 17.84 -0.07 1.51
N VAL A 31 17.21 0.57 0.53
CA VAL A 31 15.76 0.76 0.49
C VAL A 31 15.11 -0.48 -0.14
N PRO A 32 14.22 -1.18 0.58
CA PRO A 32 13.52 -2.31 0.01
C PRO A 32 12.49 -1.85 -1.03
N VAL A 33 12.55 -2.45 -2.22
CA VAL A 33 11.52 -2.37 -3.26
C VAL A 33 11.02 -3.79 -3.53
N VAL A 34 9.77 -4.04 -3.22
CA VAL A 34 9.14 -5.35 -3.35
C VAL A 34 8.14 -5.33 -4.50
N ILE A 35 8.20 -6.34 -5.36
CA ILE A 35 7.30 -6.48 -6.49
C ILE A 35 6.60 -7.84 -6.40
N GLY A 36 5.30 -7.86 -6.50
CA GLY A 36 4.53 -9.09 -6.70
C GLY A 36 3.53 -9.42 -5.63
N GLY A 37 2.88 -10.55 -5.85
CA GLY A 37 1.84 -11.11 -5.00
C GLY A 37 0.52 -10.33 -5.03
N ASP A 38 -0.25 -10.53 -3.99
CA ASP A 38 -1.42 -9.72 -3.66
C ASP A 38 -1.08 -8.69 -2.57
N HIS A 39 -2.03 -7.86 -2.18
CA HIS A 39 -1.78 -6.79 -1.20
C HIS A 39 -1.33 -7.31 0.17
N SER A 40 -1.57 -8.58 0.52
CA SER A 40 -1.14 -9.14 1.81
C SER A 40 0.38 -9.11 2.00
N VAL A 41 1.17 -9.07 0.91
CA VAL A 41 2.65 -8.94 0.98
C VAL A 41 3.10 -7.67 1.71
N ASN A 42 2.26 -6.64 1.76
CA ASN A 42 2.54 -5.44 2.54
C ASN A 42 2.66 -5.71 4.05
N ILE A 43 1.92 -6.68 4.56
CA ILE A 43 1.92 -6.99 6.00
C ILE A 43 3.33 -7.37 6.48
N PRO A 44 3.98 -8.41 5.92
CA PRO A 44 5.35 -8.76 6.30
C PRO A 44 6.38 -7.67 5.93
N CYS A 45 6.18 -6.96 4.81
CA CYS A 45 7.06 -5.85 4.45
C CYS A 45 7.05 -4.76 5.51
N ILE A 46 5.88 -4.36 6.00
CA ILE A 46 5.73 -3.35 7.06
C ILE A 46 6.25 -3.90 8.39
N ASN A 47 5.99 -5.17 8.73
CA ASN A 47 6.52 -5.80 9.95
C ASN A 47 8.05 -5.75 10.02
N ALA A 48 8.73 -5.83 8.88
CA ALA A 48 10.20 -5.76 8.82
C ALA A 48 10.77 -4.42 9.34
N PHE A 49 9.97 -3.36 9.38
CA PHE A 49 10.37 -2.06 9.91
C PHE A 49 10.27 -1.94 11.43
N ASP A 50 9.85 -2.99 12.13
CA ASP A 50 9.88 -3.00 13.59
C ASP A 50 11.32 -2.80 14.11
N GLY A 51 11.49 -1.80 14.97
CA GLY A 51 12.81 -1.36 15.44
C GLY A 51 13.52 -0.35 14.53
N GLN A 52 12.92 0.06 13.42
CA GLN A 52 13.39 1.18 12.58
C GLN A 52 12.75 2.50 13.00
N GLU A 53 13.30 3.62 12.51
CA GLU A 53 12.69 4.93 12.66
C GLU A 53 11.26 4.96 12.06
N PRO A 54 10.31 5.64 12.71
CA PRO A 54 8.94 5.72 12.23
C PRO A 54 8.80 6.29 10.81
N PHE A 55 7.70 5.94 10.14
CA PHE A 55 7.39 6.41 8.80
C PHE A 55 5.89 6.72 8.63
N HIS A 56 5.58 7.54 7.64
CA HIS A 56 4.23 7.78 7.15
C HIS A 56 3.94 6.87 5.94
N LEU A 57 2.81 6.18 5.93
CA LEU A 57 2.43 5.29 4.83
C LEU A 57 1.63 6.05 3.78
N VAL A 58 2.00 5.89 2.52
CA VAL A 58 1.28 6.42 1.36
C VAL A 58 0.80 5.26 0.49
N GLN A 59 -0.51 5.11 0.38
CA GLN A 59 -1.14 4.10 -0.48
C GLN A 59 -1.73 4.76 -1.72
N ILE A 60 -1.47 4.17 -2.90
CA ILE A 60 -2.15 4.47 -4.16
C ILE A 60 -2.94 3.22 -4.53
N ASP A 61 -4.28 3.31 -4.54
CA ASP A 61 -5.15 2.14 -4.62
C ASP A 61 -6.58 2.55 -4.96
N ALA A 62 -7.36 1.67 -5.59
CA ALA A 62 -8.80 1.84 -5.71
C ALA A 62 -9.55 1.49 -4.42
N HIS A 63 -8.97 0.60 -3.61
CA HIS A 63 -9.57 0.02 -2.41
C HIS A 63 -8.94 0.55 -1.13
N LEU A 64 -9.72 0.56 -0.05
CA LEU A 64 -9.24 1.03 1.24
C LEU A 64 -8.37 -0.01 1.97
N ASP A 65 -8.66 -1.29 1.76
CA ASP A 65 -7.98 -2.45 2.34
C ASP A 65 -7.78 -2.39 3.86
N PHE A 66 -8.84 -1.90 4.53
CA PHE A 66 -8.87 -1.63 5.96
C PHE A 66 -9.81 -2.58 6.74
N VAL A 67 -9.99 -3.80 6.24
CA VAL A 67 -10.79 -4.83 6.92
C VAL A 67 -10.02 -5.37 8.12
N ASP A 68 -10.64 -5.44 9.29
CA ASP A 68 -9.98 -6.06 10.45
C ASP A 68 -9.91 -7.58 10.28
N GLU A 69 -11.04 -8.21 10.00
CA GLU A 69 -11.13 -9.66 9.82
C GLU A 69 -12.21 -10.00 8.78
N ARG A 70 -11.93 -10.95 7.92
CA ARG A 70 -12.91 -11.52 7.00
C ARG A 70 -12.88 -13.05 7.07
N HIS A 71 -14.00 -13.66 7.49
CA HIS A 71 -14.13 -15.12 7.65
C HIS A 71 -13.02 -15.77 8.52
N GLY A 72 -12.62 -15.10 9.59
CA GLY A 72 -11.53 -15.56 10.48
C GLY A 72 -10.13 -15.21 9.98
N VAL A 73 -9.99 -14.57 8.80
CA VAL A 73 -8.70 -14.20 8.21
C VAL A 73 -8.38 -12.72 8.46
N ARG A 74 -7.22 -12.46 9.07
CA ARG A 74 -6.71 -11.13 9.39
C ARG A 74 -5.51 -10.69 8.54
N TYR A 75 -4.99 -11.60 7.72
CA TYR A 75 -3.74 -11.41 6.95
C TYR A 75 -3.94 -11.65 5.45
N GLY A 76 -5.14 -11.34 4.94
CA GLY A 76 -5.44 -11.38 3.52
C GLY A 76 -5.21 -10.04 2.83
N HIS A 77 -5.48 -9.99 1.53
CA HIS A 77 -5.28 -8.81 0.68
C HIS A 77 -6.14 -7.59 1.06
N GLY A 78 -7.27 -7.76 1.75
CA GLY A 78 -8.13 -6.64 2.22
C GLY A 78 -7.77 -6.10 3.60
N ASN A 79 -6.69 -6.59 4.25
CA ASN A 79 -6.35 -6.27 5.63
C ASN A 79 -5.08 -5.40 5.82
N PRO A 80 -4.20 -5.19 4.82
CA PRO A 80 -2.85 -4.68 5.08
C PRO A 80 -2.83 -3.27 5.67
N MET A 81 -3.73 -2.38 5.24
CA MET A 81 -3.75 -1.01 5.77
C MET A 81 -4.23 -0.98 7.23
N ARG A 82 -5.15 -1.86 7.61
CA ARG A 82 -5.52 -2.04 9.02
C ARG A 82 -4.34 -2.55 9.84
N ARG A 83 -3.63 -3.57 9.35
CA ARG A 83 -2.42 -4.10 10.03
C ARG A 83 -1.31 -3.06 10.13
N ALA A 84 -1.17 -2.20 9.13
CA ALA A 84 -0.23 -1.08 9.16
C ALA A 84 -0.59 -0.05 10.24
N ALA A 85 -1.86 0.37 10.30
CA ALA A 85 -2.34 1.35 11.27
C ALA A 85 -2.22 0.89 12.74
N GLU A 86 -2.12 -0.40 12.99
CA GLU A 86 -1.89 -0.97 14.33
C GLU A 86 -0.42 -0.91 14.78
N LYS A 87 0.51 -0.52 13.91
CA LYS A 87 1.94 -0.48 14.23
C LYS A 87 2.34 0.85 14.85
N PRO A 88 3.03 0.86 16.00
CA PRO A 88 3.40 2.09 16.67
C PRO A 88 4.42 2.95 15.89
N TYR A 89 5.12 2.36 14.93
CA TYR A 89 6.09 3.04 14.07
C TYR A 89 5.48 3.53 12.74
N VAL A 90 4.18 3.32 12.50
CA VAL A 90 3.42 3.93 11.41
C VAL A 90 2.72 5.17 11.95
N THR A 91 3.18 6.35 11.54
CA THR A 91 2.74 7.63 12.12
C THR A 91 1.40 8.11 11.56
N GLY A 92 0.93 7.52 10.48
CA GLY A 92 -0.34 7.82 9.82
C GLY A 92 -0.36 7.26 8.40
N LEU A 93 -1.54 7.31 7.79
CA LEU A 93 -1.77 6.79 6.44
C LEU A 93 -2.39 7.86 5.54
N SER A 94 -1.83 8.04 4.34
CA SER A 94 -2.46 8.77 3.24
C SER A 94 -2.90 7.77 2.18
N GLN A 95 -4.22 7.54 2.08
CA GLN A 95 -4.81 6.54 1.18
C GLN A 95 -5.43 7.27 -0.01
N VAL A 96 -4.75 7.22 -1.16
CA VAL A 96 -5.03 8.07 -2.32
C VAL A 96 -5.54 7.24 -3.49
N GLY A 97 -6.63 7.68 -4.09
CA GLY A 97 -7.24 6.98 -5.23
C GLY A 97 -8.51 6.20 -4.89
N ILE A 98 -8.87 6.14 -3.61
CA ILE A 98 -9.96 5.31 -3.08
C ILE A 98 -11.29 5.67 -3.76
N ARG A 99 -11.91 4.67 -4.41
CA ARG A 99 -13.15 4.85 -5.16
C ARG A 99 -14.04 3.61 -5.22
N ASN A 100 -13.49 2.45 -4.86
CA ASN A 100 -14.23 1.20 -4.82
C ASN A 100 -14.59 0.86 -3.35
N VAL A 101 -15.90 0.69 -3.09
CA VAL A 101 -16.41 0.42 -1.73
C VAL A 101 -16.68 -1.07 -1.48
N SER A 102 -16.34 -1.94 -2.41
CA SER A 102 -16.67 -3.37 -2.31
C SER A 102 -15.82 -4.13 -1.30
N SER A 103 -14.59 -3.68 -1.03
CA SER A 103 -13.64 -4.40 -0.15
C SER A 103 -13.82 -4.06 1.32
N THR A 104 -14.24 -2.84 1.66
CA THR A 104 -14.33 -2.34 3.03
C THR A 104 -15.73 -1.80 3.30
N ALA A 105 -16.38 -2.28 4.35
CA ALA A 105 -17.67 -1.81 4.80
C ALA A 105 -17.57 -0.42 5.45
N ARG A 106 -18.72 0.21 5.73
CA ARG A 106 -18.78 1.59 6.24
C ARG A 106 -18.03 1.77 7.57
N ASP A 107 -18.19 0.84 8.48
CA ASP A 107 -17.47 0.80 9.76
C ASP A 107 -15.95 0.78 9.60
N GLY A 108 -15.45 0.03 8.61
CA GLY A 108 -14.02 0.03 8.28
C GLY A 108 -13.50 1.38 7.78
N TYR A 109 -14.34 2.18 7.10
CA TYR A 109 -13.99 3.58 6.75
C TYR A 109 -13.96 4.49 7.98
N GLU A 110 -14.88 4.28 8.92
CA GLU A 110 -14.93 5.02 10.19
C GLU A 110 -13.70 4.66 11.05
N ASP A 111 -13.36 3.38 11.14
CA ASP A 111 -12.16 2.89 11.81
C ASP A 111 -10.88 3.47 11.21
N ALA A 112 -10.74 3.43 9.88
CA ALA A 112 -9.57 3.97 9.20
C ALA A 112 -9.32 5.43 9.57
N ARG A 113 -10.36 6.27 9.54
CA ARG A 113 -10.26 7.68 9.94
C ARG A 113 -9.89 7.83 11.41
N SER A 114 -10.48 7.03 12.29
CA SER A 114 -10.19 7.07 13.74
C SER A 114 -8.76 6.65 14.06
N MET A 115 -8.14 5.84 13.20
CA MET A 115 -6.75 5.37 13.30
C MET A 115 -5.76 6.22 12.48
N GLY A 116 -6.17 7.42 12.04
CA GLY A 116 -5.27 8.38 11.42
C GLY A 116 -5.12 8.27 9.90
N SER A 117 -6.06 7.61 9.20
CA SER A 117 -6.07 7.58 7.74
C SER A 117 -6.67 8.84 7.15
N ASP A 118 -5.96 9.49 6.25
CA ASP A 118 -6.46 10.51 5.35
C ASP A 118 -6.85 9.87 4.01
N ILE A 119 -8.16 9.81 3.74
CA ILE A 119 -8.72 9.08 2.61
C ILE A 119 -9.14 10.07 1.52
N VAL A 120 -8.49 9.99 0.36
CA VAL A 120 -8.70 10.90 -0.78
C VAL A 120 -9.04 10.08 -2.03
N SER A 121 -10.20 10.34 -2.61
CA SER A 121 -10.59 9.74 -3.89
C SER A 121 -9.87 10.38 -5.08
N VAL A 122 -9.79 9.67 -6.22
CA VAL A 122 -9.28 10.24 -7.49
C VAL A 122 -9.98 11.55 -7.84
N ARG A 123 -11.32 11.62 -7.65
CA ARG A 123 -12.09 12.83 -7.93
C ARG A 123 -11.67 14.01 -7.05
N GLN A 124 -11.42 13.78 -5.77
CA GLN A 124 -10.94 14.81 -4.85
C GLN A 124 -9.51 15.24 -5.20
N PHE A 125 -8.63 14.27 -5.48
CA PHE A 125 -7.26 14.53 -5.93
C PHE A 125 -7.23 15.43 -7.18
N ARG A 126 -7.99 15.08 -8.23
CA ARG A 126 -8.08 15.89 -9.46
C ARG A 126 -8.63 17.29 -9.23
N LYS A 127 -9.57 17.45 -8.28
CA LYS A 127 -10.13 18.75 -7.94
C LYS A 127 -9.16 19.65 -7.19
N MET A 128 -8.33 19.08 -6.31
CA MET A 128 -7.36 19.86 -5.52
C MET A 128 -6.01 20.03 -6.21
N GLY A 129 -5.62 19.10 -7.05
CA GLY A 129 -4.30 19.06 -7.68
C GLY A 129 -3.22 18.40 -6.81
N VAL A 130 -2.08 18.12 -7.45
CA VAL A 130 -0.95 17.40 -6.84
C VAL A 130 -0.39 18.15 -5.63
N ASP A 131 -0.14 19.46 -5.76
CA ASP A 131 0.48 20.26 -4.70
C ASP A 131 -0.39 20.28 -3.43
N ALA A 132 -1.70 20.52 -3.58
CA ALA A 132 -2.62 20.52 -2.43
C ALA A 132 -2.80 19.11 -1.83
N MET A 133 -2.62 18.04 -2.61
CA MET A 133 -2.57 16.68 -2.08
C MET A 133 -1.29 16.46 -1.27
N LEU A 134 -0.16 16.90 -1.77
CA LEU A 134 1.13 16.81 -1.09
C LEU A 134 1.13 17.59 0.24
N ASP A 135 0.47 18.75 0.31
CA ASP A 135 0.35 19.56 1.53
C ASP A 135 -0.44 18.87 2.66
N ARG A 136 -1.17 17.81 2.36
CA ARG A 136 -1.87 16.97 3.35
C ARG A 136 -0.95 15.90 3.98
N ILE A 137 0.21 15.66 3.36
CA ILE A 137 1.18 14.64 3.81
C ILE A 137 2.27 15.33 4.62
N PRO A 138 2.67 14.79 5.78
CA PRO A 138 3.70 15.42 6.61
C PRO A 138 5.00 15.66 5.85
N GLU A 139 5.47 16.90 5.81
CA GLU A 139 6.73 17.27 5.18
C GLU A 139 7.93 16.82 6.01
N GLY A 140 9.04 16.46 5.36
CA GLY A 140 10.26 15.98 6.01
C GLY A 140 10.15 14.55 6.58
N ALA A 141 9.02 13.88 6.38
CA ALA A 141 8.82 12.53 6.90
C ALA A 141 9.56 11.46 6.07
N ARG A 142 9.69 10.30 6.67
CA ARG A 142 10.04 9.06 5.96
C ARG A 142 8.75 8.47 5.40
N TYR A 143 8.74 8.12 4.12
CA TYR A 143 7.55 7.58 3.46
C TYR A 143 7.76 6.13 3.06
N TYR A 144 6.82 5.27 3.45
CA TYR A 144 6.65 3.95 2.87
C TYR A 144 5.52 4.01 1.84
N VAL A 145 5.80 3.63 0.60
CA VAL A 145 4.84 3.75 -0.51
C VAL A 145 4.35 2.37 -0.92
N THR A 146 3.03 2.20 -1.03
CA THR A 146 2.41 0.99 -1.58
C THR A 146 1.51 1.35 -2.75
N ILE A 147 1.68 0.65 -3.87
CA ILE A 147 0.97 0.93 -5.12
C ILE A 147 0.27 -0.35 -5.58
N ASP A 148 -1.06 -0.37 -5.46
CA ASP A 148 -1.88 -1.31 -6.20
C ASP A 148 -2.05 -0.82 -7.64
N ILE A 149 -1.88 -1.72 -8.60
CA ILE A 149 -2.05 -1.37 -10.01
C ILE A 149 -3.49 -0.99 -10.35
N ASP A 150 -4.48 -1.42 -9.56
CA ASP A 150 -5.87 -1.02 -9.73
C ASP A 150 -6.17 0.41 -9.28
N GLY A 151 -5.23 1.07 -8.61
CA GLY A 151 -5.23 2.52 -8.39
C GLY A 151 -5.23 3.31 -9.70
N PHE A 152 -4.61 2.74 -10.75
CA PHE A 152 -4.64 3.29 -12.10
C PHE A 152 -5.96 3.00 -12.81
N ASP A 153 -6.23 3.77 -13.86
CA ASP A 153 -7.39 3.53 -14.70
C ASP A 153 -7.20 2.27 -15.56
N PRO A 154 -8.22 1.40 -15.69
CA PRO A 154 -8.13 0.20 -16.51
C PRO A 154 -7.77 0.42 -17.99
N SER A 155 -7.92 1.65 -18.49
CA SER A 155 -7.51 2.00 -19.85
C SER A 155 -5.99 1.96 -20.07
N ILE A 156 -5.21 2.04 -18.98
CA ILE A 156 -3.73 2.00 -19.04
C ILE A 156 -3.15 0.85 -18.19
N ALA A 157 -3.94 0.26 -17.29
CA ALA A 157 -3.52 -0.81 -16.40
C ALA A 157 -4.66 -1.83 -16.23
N ALA A 158 -4.97 -2.58 -17.29
CA ALA A 158 -6.05 -3.57 -17.30
C ALA A 158 -5.68 -4.89 -16.59
N GLY A 159 -4.39 -5.13 -16.37
CA GLY A 159 -3.86 -6.40 -15.85
C GLY A 159 -3.94 -6.50 -14.32
N THR A 160 -5.13 -6.39 -13.76
CA THR A 160 -5.38 -6.55 -12.31
C THR A 160 -6.64 -7.38 -12.07
N GLY A 161 -6.74 -8.02 -10.91
CA GLY A 161 -7.89 -8.85 -10.53
C GLY A 161 -9.15 -8.06 -10.18
N THR A 162 -9.01 -6.80 -9.78
CA THR A 162 -10.09 -5.94 -9.29
C THR A 162 -10.13 -4.57 -9.96
N PRO A 163 -10.20 -4.48 -11.30
CA PRO A 163 -10.13 -3.22 -12.01
C PRO A 163 -11.29 -2.29 -11.61
N SER A 164 -10.99 -1.03 -11.37
CA SER A 164 -11.97 0.00 -11.00
C SER A 164 -11.85 1.21 -11.92
N HIS A 165 -12.95 1.58 -12.58
CA HIS A 165 -12.98 2.74 -13.49
C HIS A 165 -12.73 4.07 -12.77
N GLY A 166 -12.24 5.05 -13.52
CA GLY A 166 -11.98 6.40 -13.01
C GLY A 166 -10.71 6.50 -12.17
N GLY A 167 -9.75 5.61 -12.41
CA GLY A 167 -8.45 5.57 -11.77
C GLY A 167 -7.50 6.66 -12.26
N PHE A 168 -6.30 6.68 -11.68
CA PHE A 168 -5.22 7.60 -12.06
C PHE A 168 -4.66 7.27 -13.44
N LEU A 169 -4.21 8.31 -14.13
CA LEU A 169 -3.38 8.20 -15.32
C LEU A 169 -1.89 8.27 -14.96
N TYR A 170 -1.04 7.85 -15.89
CA TYR A 170 0.39 7.70 -15.66
C TYR A 170 1.06 8.95 -15.06
N TYR A 171 0.84 10.11 -15.66
CA TYR A 171 1.50 11.35 -15.21
C TYR A 171 0.97 11.87 -13.87
N GLU A 172 -0.29 11.64 -13.54
CA GLU A 172 -0.85 12.02 -12.23
C GLU A 172 -0.09 11.34 -11.09
N VAL A 173 0.18 10.03 -11.22
CA VAL A 173 0.94 9.27 -10.23
C VAL A 173 2.42 9.63 -10.27
N LEU A 174 3.01 9.80 -11.46
CA LEU A 174 4.41 10.16 -11.58
C LEU A 174 4.72 11.52 -10.91
N GLU A 175 3.90 12.54 -11.16
CA GLU A 175 4.02 13.86 -10.55
C GLU A 175 3.83 13.81 -9.02
N PHE A 176 2.89 13.00 -8.57
CA PHE A 176 2.66 12.82 -7.13
C PHE A 176 3.86 12.13 -6.44
N LEU A 177 4.39 11.05 -7.02
CA LEU A 177 5.56 10.36 -6.49
C LEU A 177 6.82 11.24 -6.52
N ASP A 178 7.03 11.98 -7.61
CA ASP A 178 8.13 12.94 -7.71
C ASP A 178 8.00 14.05 -6.66
N GLY A 179 6.78 14.55 -6.43
CA GLY A 179 6.50 15.47 -5.32
C GLY A 179 6.82 14.91 -3.95
N LEU A 180 6.50 13.64 -3.68
CA LEU A 180 6.85 12.97 -2.42
C LEU A 180 8.37 12.91 -2.22
N THR A 181 9.14 12.57 -3.27
CA THR A 181 10.61 12.49 -3.16
C THR A 181 11.27 13.82 -2.89
N ARG A 182 10.64 14.94 -3.28
CA ARG A 182 11.11 16.29 -2.95
C ARG A 182 10.77 16.73 -1.53
N ARG A 183 9.77 16.12 -0.91
CA ARG A 183 9.26 16.49 0.43
C ARG A 183 9.82 15.65 1.56
N GLY A 184 10.38 14.47 1.27
CA GLY A 184 10.94 13.58 2.29
C GLY A 184 11.61 12.34 1.69
N ASN A 185 11.91 11.37 2.52
CA ASN A 185 12.69 10.20 2.13
C ASN A 185 11.80 8.98 1.91
N ILE A 186 11.84 8.38 0.73
CA ILE A 186 11.23 7.06 0.51
C ILE A 186 12.09 6.01 1.18
N VAL A 187 11.53 5.28 2.15
CA VAL A 187 12.24 4.27 2.95
C VAL A 187 11.87 2.84 2.60
N GLY A 188 10.83 2.65 1.79
CA GLY A 188 10.41 1.36 1.27
C GLY A 188 9.32 1.55 0.23
N ALA A 189 9.21 0.61 -0.70
CA ALA A 189 8.15 0.61 -1.69
C ALA A 189 7.68 -0.81 -1.98
N VAL A 190 6.37 -0.96 -2.21
CA VAL A 190 5.74 -2.19 -2.70
C VAL A 190 4.86 -1.86 -3.89
N SER A 191 4.94 -2.65 -4.94
CA SER A 191 3.96 -2.64 -6.02
C SER A 191 3.50 -4.05 -6.33
N TYR A 192 2.21 -4.25 -6.54
CA TYR A 192 1.62 -5.55 -6.76
C TYR A 192 0.43 -5.49 -7.71
N THR A 193 0.10 -6.64 -8.27
CA THR A 193 -1.11 -6.86 -9.07
C THR A 193 -1.76 -8.15 -8.57
N HIS A 194 -3.07 -8.19 -8.43
CA HIS A 194 -3.82 -9.41 -8.14
C HIS A 194 -3.95 -10.33 -9.38
N LEU A 195 -2.92 -10.46 -10.18
CA LEU A 195 -2.93 -11.37 -11.31
C LEU A 195 -2.82 -12.81 -10.82
N THR A 196 -3.93 -13.54 -10.85
CA THR A 196 -3.88 -14.98 -11.00
C THR A 196 -3.58 -15.27 -12.47
N LEU A 197 -2.34 -15.61 -12.79
CA LEU A 197 -2.06 -16.22 -14.09
C LEU A 197 -2.89 -17.51 -14.18
N PRO A 198 -3.61 -17.76 -15.30
CA PRO A 198 -4.25 -19.03 -15.49
C PRO A 198 -3.16 -20.10 -15.43
N THR A 199 -3.24 -20.97 -14.43
CA THR A 199 -2.44 -22.18 -14.38
C THR A 199 -2.97 -23.09 -15.50
N THR A 200 -2.24 -23.14 -16.61
CA THR A 200 -2.46 -24.15 -17.66
C THR A 200 -2.12 -25.52 -17.14
#